data_e46046b82ec318bda6262b09c7506a07
#
_entry.id   e46046b82ec318bda6262b09c7506a07
#
_cell.length_a   1.000
_cell.length_b   1.000
_cell.length_c   1.000
_cell.angle_alpha   90.00
_cell.angle_beta   90.00
_cell.angle_gamma   90.00
#
_symmetry.space_group_name_H-M   'P 1'
#
loop_
_entity.id
_entity.type
_entity.pdbx_description
1 polymer ?
#
loop_
_entity_poly.entity_id
_entity_poly.type
_entity_poly.pdbx_seq_one_letter_code
_entity_poly.pdbx_strand_id
1 'polypeptide(L)'
;MPTSIPEQELMEPGHTACQGCGATLAMRYVLKALGKKTVVSVPASCWAVIPGAMPNRTLDIPMIYTPFAATGASISGLREALDIRGDSDYNVVGFAGDGGTADIGLQSLSGAMERGHNVFYIMYDNEGYMNTGVQRSGSTPYGAETTTTPVGLDKNFKKQQKKVVADIMMAQGVPYVATATIAYPEDLIRKVQNARKINGPKFIQILAPCPTGWYYPPEKTVEVSRLAVQSRMFPLYEYSMGTFRLTRPSKPVTVKEYIQSQKRFSHMDEDEIRILQEEVDRRWESLLEKEKH
;
A
#
# COMPACT_ATOMS: atom_id res chain seq x y z
N MET A 1 16.32 -7.45 -19.17
CA MET A 1 15.62 -6.63 -20.19
C MET A 1 14.98 -5.47 -19.43
N PRO A 2 15.12 -4.23 -19.87
CA PRO A 2 14.40 -3.14 -19.23
C PRO A 2 12.90 -3.39 -19.45
N THR A 3 12.16 -3.59 -18.38
CA THR A 3 10.70 -3.59 -18.41
C THR A 3 10.29 -2.17 -18.75
N SER A 4 9.86 -1.95 -20.00
CA SER A 4 9.35 -0.65 -20.39
C SER A 4 8.12 -0.34 -19.57
N ILE A 5 8.16 0.72 -18.80
CA ILE A 5 6.96 1.27 -18.14
C ILE A 5 5.96 1.58 -19.25
N PRO A 6 4.71 1.07 -19.20
CA PRO A 6 3.73 1.32 -20.23
C PRO A 6 3.54 2.83 -20.46
N GLU A 7 3.51 3.25 -21.72
CA GLU A 7 3.41 4.68 -22.06
C GLU A 7 2.03 5.26 -21.77
N GLN A 8 0.97 4.45 -21.87
CA GLN A 8 -0.40 4.88 -21.64
C GLN A 8 -0.54 5.56 -20.28
N GLU A 9 -1.08 6.76 -20.26
CA GLU A 9 -1.40 7.52 -19.07
C GLU A 9 -2.92 7.52 -18.87
N LEU A 10 -3.36 7.15 -17.67
CA LEU A 10 -4.78 7.10 -17.27
C LEU A 10 -5.07 8.02 -16.09
N MET A 11 -4.07 8.75 -15.67
CA MET A 11 -4.16 9.77 -14.64
C MET A 11 -3.69 11.10 -15.25
N GLU A 12 -4.65 11.95 -15.54
CA GLU A 12 -4.43 13.26 -16.16
C GLU A 12 -3.78 14.25 -15.16
N PRO A 13 -3.09 15.28 -15.65
CA PRO A 13 -2.58 16.37 -14.82
C PRO A 13 -3.75 17.16 -14.19
N GLY A 14 -3.43 17.95 -13.14
CA GLY A 14 -4.42 18.78 -12.45
C GLY A 14 -5.08 18.11 -11.25
N HIS A 15 -4.57 16.97 -10.79
CA HIS A 15 -5.03 16.34 -9.54
C HIS A 15 -4.69 17.20 -8.31
N THR A 16 -5.46 17.02 -7.23
CA THR A 16 -5.35 17.81 -5.99
C THR A 16 -4.46 17.15 -4.92
N ALA A 17 -3.57 16.24 -5.30
CA ALA A 17 -2.65 15.60 -4.37
C ALA A 17 -1.62 16.58 -3.81
N CYS A 18 -1.17 16.33 -2.59
CA CYS A 18 -0.02 17.03 -2.00
C CYS A 18 1.23 16.84 -2.87
N GLN A 19 2.13 17.81 -2.82
CA GLN A 19 3.44 17.69 -3.48
C GLN A 19 4.19 16.45 -2.93
N GLY A 20 4.79 15.65 -3.81
CA GLY A 20 5.51 14.45 -3.43
C GLY A 20 4.64 13.30 -2.90
N CYS A 21 3.35 13.29 -3.14
CA CYS A 21 2.43 12.26 -2.65
C CYS A 21 2.75 10.88 -3.22
N GLY A 22 3.18 9.93 -2.37
CA GLY A 22 3.46 8.55 -2.77
C GLY A 22 2.21 7.79 -3.22
N ALA A 23 1.03 8.08 -2.66
CA ALA A 23 -0.21 7.44 -3.05
C ALA A 23 -0.63 7.77 -4.50
N THR A 24 -0.29 8.96 -4.98
CA THR A 24 -0.53 9.37 -6.37
C THR A 24 0.30 8.56 -7.35
N LEU A 25 1.60 8.40 -7.07
CA LEU A 25 2.49 7.57 -7.88
C LEU A 25 2.07 6.09 -7.85
N ALA A 26 1.62 5.58 -6.70
CA ALA A 26 1.14 4.20 -6.57
C ALA A 26 -0.04 3.92 -7.50
N MET A 27 -1.08 4.77 -7.50
CA MET A 27 -2.22 4.62 -8.40
C MET A 27 -1.80 4.72 -9.87
N ARG A 28 -0.99 5.72 -10.20
CA ARG A 28 -0.52 5.93 -11.58
C ARG A 28 0.16 4.68 -12.14
N TYR A 29 1.07 4.06 -11.37
CA TYR A 29 1.76 2.84 -11.80
C TYR A 29 0.85 1.62 -11.87
N VAL A 30 -0.10 1.48 -10.94
CA VAL A 30 -1.11 0.42 -10.98
C VAL A 30 -1.96 0.55 -12.24
N LEU A 31 -2.44 1.74 -12.58
CA LEU A 31 -3.26 1.97 -13.75
C LEU A 31 -2.48 1.77 -15.06
N LYS A 32 -1.22 2.19 -15.11
CA LYS A 32 -0.33 1.87 -16.25
C LYS A 32 -0.18 0.36 -16.48
N ALA A 33 -0.14 -0.43 -15.41
CA ALA A 33 -0.02 -1.88 -15.50
C ALA A 33 -1.32 -2.58 -15.92
N LEU A 34 -2.48 -2.06 -15.50
CA LEU A 34 -3.79 -2.66 -15.74
C LEU A 34 -4.44 -2.20 -17.05
N GLY A 35 -4.20 -0.95 -17.46
CA GLY A 35 -4.78 -0.38 -18.67
C GLY A 35 -6.23 0.10 -18.51
N LYS A 36 -6.83 0.52 -19.62
CA LYS A 36 -8.12 1.26 -19.68
C LYS A 36 -9.34 0.41 -19.28
N LYS A 37 -9.29 -0.90 -19.47
CA LYS A 37 -10.37 -1.81 -19.02
C LYS A 37 -10.26 -2.07 -17.51
N THR A 38 -10.42 -1.00 -16.74
CA THR A 38 -10.30 -1.02 -15.27
C THR A 38 -11.41 -0.17 -14.66
N VAL A 39 -12.04 -0.67 -13.61
CA VAL A 39 -12.95 0.08 -12.74
C VAL A 39 -12.41 0.09 -11.32
N VAL A 40 -12.42 1.26 -10.69
CA VAL A 40 -11.85 1.44 -9.35
C VAL A 40 -12.93 1.78 -8.32
N SER A 41 -12.93 1.06 -7.20
CA SER A 41 -13.68 1.41 -5.99
C SER A 41 -12.75 2.05 -4.98
N VAL A 42 -13.10 3.24 -4.50
CA VAL A 42 -12.30 4.05 -3.58
C VAL A 42 -13.13 4.40 -2.34
N PRO A 43 -12.67 4.05 -1.13
CA PRO A 43 -13.34 4.48 0.09
C PRO A 43 -12.97 5.92 0.46
N ALA A 44 -13.63 6.48 1.48
CA ALA A 44 -13.23 7.73 2.10
C ALA A 44 -11.72 7.66 2.48
N SER A 45 -10.89 8.51 1.86
CA SER A 45 -9.42 8.46 1.95
C SER A 45 -8.82 9.63 1.19
N CYS A 46 -7.48 9.75 1.12
CA CYS A 46 -6.81 10.72 0.24
C CYS A 46 -7.31 10.57 -1.21
N TRP A 47 -7.51 9.37 -1.68
CA TRP A 47 -8.00 9.11 -3.06
C TRP A 47 -9.45 9.51 -3.30
N ALA A 48 -10.23 9.75 -2.27
CA ALA A 48 -11.55 10.39 -2.44
C ALA A 48 -11.44 11.87 -2.85
N VAL A 49 -10.28 12.49 -2.63
CA VAL A 49 -10.03 13.92 -2.93
C VAL A 49 -9.10 14.08 -4.13
N ILE A 50 -8.05 13.28 -4.23
CA ILE A 50 -6.98 13.41 -5.24
C ILE A 50 -7.48 13.56 -6.69
N PRO A 51 -8.49 12.80 -7.16
CA PRO A 51 -8.93 12.90 -8.55
C PRO A 51 -9.65 14.20 -8.89
N GLY A 52 -10.01 15.00 -7.88
CA GLY A 52 -10.81 16.20 -8.08
C GLY A 52 -12.32 15.91 -8.24
N ALA A 53 -13.11 16.99 -8.32
CA ALA A 53 -14.55 16.92 -8.47
C ALA A 53 -14.98 16.80 -9.95
N MET A 54 -16.15 16.20 -10.17
CA MET A 54 -16.77 16.23 -11.50
C MET A 54 -17.10 17.68 -11.91
N PRO A 55 -16.96 18.06 -13.20
CA PRO A 55 -16.55 17.24 -14.34
C PRO A 55 -15.03 17.12 -14.54
N ASN A 56 -14.20 17.79 -13.74
CA ASN A 56 -12.76 17.94 -13.93
C ASN A 56 -11.94 16.81 -13.27
N ARG A 57 -12.51 15.61 -13.18
CA ARG A 57 -11.80 14.47 -12.58
C ARG A 57 -10.64 14.00 -13.43
N THR A 58 -9.50 13.75 -12.78
CA THR A 58 -8.22 13.43 -13.44
C THR A 58 -7.99 11.93 -13.72
N LEU A 59 -8.96 11.06 -13.52
CA LEU A 59 -8.87 9.64 -13.89
C LEU A 59 -9.70 9.35 -15.15
N ASP A 60 -9.07 8.83 -16.19
CA ASP A 60 -9.73 8.38 -17.44
C ASP A 60 -10.20 6.91 -17.36
N ILE A 61 -10.79 6.57 -16.22
CA ILE A 61 -11.41 5.26 -15.97
C ILE A 61 -12.66 5.42 -15.09
N PRO A 62 -13.62 4.50 -15.13
CA PRO A 62 -14.72 4.47 -14.19
C PRO A 62 -14.24 4.33 -12.73
N MET A 63 -14.76 5.19 -11.87
CA MET A 63 -14.48 5.17 -10.44
C MET A 63 -15.74 5.37 -9.63
N ILE A 64 -15.90 4.60 -8.56
CA ILE A 64 -16.99 4.78 -7.59
C ILE A 64 -16.40 5.09 -6.21
N TYR A 65 -17.10 5.95 -5.48
CA TYR A 65 -16.80 6.21 -4.07
C TYR A 65 -17.67 5.31 -3.18
N THR A 66 -17.06 4.78 -2.11
CA THR A 66 -17.72 3.87 -1.19
C THR A 66 -17.58 4.34 0.27
N PRO A 67 -18.45 3.90 1.18
CA PRO A 67 -18.23 4.06 2.61
C PRO A 67 -16.89 3.49 3.04
N PHE A 68 -16.33 4.02 4.12
CA PHE A 68 -14.95 3.77 4.54
C PHE A 68 -14.62 2.28 4.74
N ALA A 69 -15.56 1.48 5.27
CA ALA A 69 -15.37 0.05 5.51
C ALA A 69 -15.72 -0.86 4.31
N ALA A 70 -16.26 -0.31 3.20
CA ALA A 70 -17.02 -1.10 2.24
C ALA A 70 -16.26 -1.50 0.97
N THR A 71 -14.97 -1.18 0.85
CA THR A 71 -14.20 -1.43 -0.39
C THR A 71 -14.25 -2.90 -0.82
N GLY A 72 -14.04 -3.84 0.11
CA GLY A 72 -14.09 -5.28 -0.20
C GLY A 72 -15.46 -5.72 -0.71
N ALA A 73 -16.53 -5.32 -0.02
CA ALA A 73 -17.90 -5.64 -0.45
C ALA A 73 -18.25 -5.01 -1.80
N SER A 74 -17.80 -3.77 -2.04
CA SER A 74 -18.04 -3.05 -3.28
C SER A 74 -17.38 -3.72 -4.49
N ILE A 75 -16.11 -4.12 -4.39
CA ILE A 75 -15.44 -4.80 -5.51
C ILE A 75 -16.02 -6.19 -5.78
N SER A 76 -16.51 -6.88 -4.74
CA SER A 76 -17.26 -8.13 -4.93
C SER A 76 -18.52 -7.89 -5.76
N GLY A 77 -19.35 -6.91 -5.38
CA GLY A 77 -20.56 -6.58 -6.13
C GLY A 77 -20.29 -6.07 -7.55
N LEU A 78 -19.24 -5.27 -7.74
CA LEU A 78 -18.82 -4.82 -9.07
C LEU A 78 -18.40 -5.99 -9.97
N ARG A 79 -17.65 -6.98 -9.42
CA ARG A 79 -17.23 -8.15 -10.20
C ARG A 79 -18.44 -8.95 -10.66
N GLU A 80 -19.37 -9.25 -9.75
CA GLU A 80 -20.60 -9.97 -10.08
C GLU A 80 -21.44 -9.23 -11.13
N ALA A 81 -21.61 -7.91 -10.98
CA ALA A 81 -22.36 -7.11 -11.94
C ALA A 81 -21.74 -7.10 -13.34
N LEU A 82 -20.39 -7.04 -13.44
CA LEU A 82 -19.71 -7.09 -14.72
C LEU A 82 -19.76 -8.49 -15.34
N ASP A 83 -19.68 -9.55 -14.55
CA ASP A 83 -19.80 -10.94 -15.03
C ASP A 83 -21.19 -11.22 -15.61
N ILE A 84 -22.26 -10.77 -14.93
CA ILE A 84 -23.66 -10.89 -15.41
C ILE A 84 -23.84 -10.13 -16.74
N ARG A 85 -23.15 -9.02 -16.93
CA ARG A 85 -23.20 -8.22 -18.16
C ARG A 85 -22.36 -8.78 -19.30
N GLY A 86 -21.50 -9.78 -19.04
CA GLY A 86 -20.54 -10.30 -20.01
C GLY A 86 -19.24 -9.48 -20.15
N ASP A 87 -19.01 -8.53 -19.24
CA ASP A 87 -17.83 -7.64 -19.21
C ASP A 87 -16.72 -8.22 -18.31
N SER A 88 -16.51 -9.51 -18.35
CA SER A 88 -15.57 -10.25 -17.46
C SER A 88 -14.08 -9.89 -17.67
N ASP A 89 -13.74 -9.24 -18.76
CA ASP A 89 -12.40 -8.79 -19.10
C ASP A 89 -11.98 -7.47 -18.39
N TYR A 90 -12.91 -6.82 -17.67
CA TYR A 90 -12.58 -5.66 -16.84
C TYR A 90 -11.81 -6.06 -15.58
N ASN A 91 -10.76 -5.30 -15.28
CA ASN A 91 -10.09 -5.35 -13.97
C ASN A 91 -10.95 -4.59 -12.94
N VAL A 92 -11.36 -5.27 -11.89
CA VAL A 92 -12.07 -4.65 -10.75
C VAL A 92 -11.07 -4.41 -9.63
N VAL A 93 -10.90 -3.15 -9.24
CA VAL A 93 -9.85 -2.74 -8.30
C VAL A 93 -10.45 -2.01 -7.10
N GLY A 94 -10.22 -2.52 -5.90
CA GLY A 94 -10.36 -1.75 -4.66
C GLY A 94 -9.06 -1.01 -4.38
N PHE A 95 -9.09 0.30 -4.24
CA PHE A 95 -7.90 1.09 -3.94
C PHE A 95 -8.11 1.86 -2.65
N ALA A 96 -7.60 1.33 -1.53
CA ALA A 96 -7.87 1.82 -0.19
C ALA A 96 -6.60 2.17 0.57
N GLY A 97 -6.70 3.15 1.48
CA GLY A 97 -5.61 3.47 2.41
C GLY A 97 -5.46 2.43 3.50
N ASP A 98 -4.36 2.51 4.23
CA ASP A 98 -4.04 1.57 5.30
C ASP A 98 -5.07 1.57 6.44
N GLY A 99 -5.57 2.71 6.86
CA GLY A 99 -6.63 2.77 7.89
C GLY A 99 -7.93 2.12 7.43
N GLY A 100 -8.35 2.37 6.19
CA GLY A 100 -9.51 1.74 5.56
C GLY A 100 -9.34 0.24 5.31
N THR A 101 -8.10 -0.25 5.27
CA THR A 101 -7.78 -1.67 4.98
C THR A 101 -7.47 -2.45 6.25
N ALA A 102 -6.49 -1.98 7.04
CA ALA A 102 -5.97 -2.69 8.20
C ALA A 102 -6.90 -2.62 9.42
N ASP A 103 -7.75 -1.62 9.47
CA ASP A 103 -8.64 -1.38 10.60
C ASP A 103 -10.11 -1.63 10.23
N ILE A 104 -10.86 -0.59 9.90
CA ILE A 104 -12.32 -0.68 9.76
C ILE A 104 -12.78 -1.56 8.58
N GLY A 105 -12.02 -1.65 7.51
CA GLY A 105 -12.37 -2.42 6.31
C GLY A 105 -11.84 -3.84 6.27
N LEU A 106 -11.10 -4.31 7.30
CA LEU A 106 -10.49 -5.64 7.30
C LEU A 106 -11.56 -6.75 7.19
N GLN A 107 -12.72 -6.58 7.81
CA GLN A 107 -13.81 -7.52 7.73
C GLN A 107 -14.35 -7.65 6.30
N SER A 108 -14.59 -6.54 5.60
CA SER A 108 -15.09 -6.57 4.21
C SER A 108 -14.01 -7.07 3.23
N LEU A 109 -12.74 -6.78 3.49
CA LEU A 109 -11.61 -7.33 2.74
C LEU A 109 -11.57 -8.85 2.88
N SER A 110 -11.58 -9.36 4.12
CA SER A 110 -11.58 -10.80 4.39
C SER A 110 -12.73 -11.51 3.68
N GLY A 111 -13.95 -10.95 3.75
CA GLY A 111 -15.10 -11.53 3.05
C GLY A 111 -14.98 -11.49 1.51
N ALA A 112 -14.36 -10.46 0.94
CA ALA A 112 -14.11 -10.41 -0.51
C ALA A 112 -13.09 -11.47 -0.96
N MET A 113 -12.04 -11.67 -0.17
CA MET A 113 -11.02 -12.69 -0.43
C MET A 113 -11.60 -14.11 -0.32
N GLU A 114 -12.42 -14.36 0.71
CA GLU A 114 -13.07 -15.65 0.93
C GLU A 114 -14.01 -16.06 -0.20
N ARG A 115 -14.75 -15.11 -0.80
CA ARG A 115 -15.64 -15.37 -1.94
C ARG A 115 -14.90 -15.77 -3.21
N GLY A 116 -13.59 -15.59 -3.29
CA GLY A 116 -12.80 -16.01 -4.44
C GLY A 116 -12.98 -15.18 -5.71
N HIS A 117 -13.63 -14.01 -5.64
CA HIS A 117 -13.86 -13.14 -6.80
C HIS A 117 -12.57 -12.73 -7.50
N ASN A 118 -12.60 -12.64 -8.83
CA ASN A 118 -11.46 -12.18 -9.62
C ASN A 118 -11.29 -10.65 -9.53
N VAL A 119 -10.75 -10.18 -8.41
CA VAL A 119 -10.59 -8.77 -8.07
C VAL A 119 -9.17 -8.45 -7.61
N PHE A 120 -8.79 -7.18 -7.73
CA PHE A 120 -7.61 -6.61 -7.09
C PHE A 120 -8.01 -5.83 -5.85
N TYR A 121 -7.30 -6.04 -4.75
CA TYR A 121 -7.33 -5.10 -3.63
C TYR A 121 -5.94 -4.50 -3.46
N ILE A 122 -5.84 -3.21 -3.72
CA ILE A 122 -4.61 -2.45 -3.58
C ILE A 122 -4.70 -1.60 -2.32
N MET A 123 -3.84 -1.89 -1.36
CA MET A 123 -3.64 -1.07 -0.17
C MET A 123 -2.48 -0.09 -0.42
N TYR A 124 -2.77 1.20 -0.56
CA TYR A 124 -1.70 2.19 -0.46
C TYR A 124 -1.43 2.50 1.00
N ASP A 125 -0.23 2.16 1.44
CA ASP A 125 0.18 2.20 2.84
C ASP A 125 1.03 3.46 3.09
N ASN A 126 0.41 4.50 3.59
CA ASN A 126 1.09 5.71 4.05
C ASN A 126 1.22 5.76 5.58
N GLU A 127 0.88 4.66 6.25
CA GLU A 127 1.11 4.40 7.66
C GLU A 127 0.35 5.34 8.62
N GLY A 128 -0.87 5.73 8.24
CA GLY A 128 -1.76 6.53 9.08
C GLY A 128 -3.05 6.95 8.39
N TYR A 129 -3.98 7.54 9.14
CA TYR A 129 -5.14 8.25 8.60
C TYR A 129 -4.69 9.66 8.20
N MET A 130 -4.03 9.79 7.02
CA MET A 130 -3.36 11.02 6.63
C MET A 130 -4.33 12.13 6.27
N ASN A 131 -5.40 11.82 5.51
CA ASN A 131 -6.34 12.81 5.01
C ASN A 131 -7.13 13.51 6.15
N THR A 132 -7.38 12.84 7.25
CA THR A 132 -8.13 13.38 8.38
C THR A 132 -7.27 14.10 9.41
N GLY A 133 -5.95 14.14 9.24
CA GLY A 133 -5.03 14.87 10.10
C GLY A 133 -4.00 14.00 10.82
N VAL A 134 -3.48 12.95 10.14
CA VAL A 134 -2.33 12.15 10.60
C VAL A 134 -2.62 11.35 11.89
N GLN A 135 -3.79 10.73 11.99
CA GLN A 135 -4.08 9.84 13.11
C GLN A 135 -3.41 8.48 12.91
N ARG A 136 -3.18 7.79 14.02
CA ARG A 136 -2.64 6.43 14.04
C ARG A 136 -3.57 5.43 13.37
N SER A 137 -3.02 4.59 12.50
CA SER A 137 -3.65 3.37 11.98
C SER A 137 -3.01 2.10 12.55
N GLY A 138 -3.56 0.94 12.25
CA GLY A 138 -2.93 -0.36 12.50
C GLY A 138 -1.61 -0.54 11.75
N SER A 139 -1.43 0.13 10.62
CA SER A 139 -0.20 0.13 9.81
C SER A 139 0.87 1.11 10.28
N THR A 140 0.56 2.01 11.20
CA THR A 140 1.57 2.92 11.77
C THR A 140 2.65 2.10 12.47
N PRO A 141 3.95 2.30 12.15
CA PRO A 141 5.03 1.52 12.77
C PRO A 141 5.27 1.90 14.23
N TYR A 142 5.95 1.01 14.97
CA TYR A 142 6.47 1.31 16.30
C TYR A 142 7.33 2.58 16.27
N GLY A 143 7.22 3.40 17.28
CA GLY A 143 8.00 4.63 17.42
C GLY A 143 7.44 5.83 16.66
N ALA A 144 6.52 5.67 15.72
CA ALA A 144 6.01 6.81 14.96
C ALA A 144 5.08 7.69 15.80
N GLU A 145 5.34 9.00 15.75
CA GLU A 145 4.45 10.02 16.25
C GLU A 145 3.28 10.25 15.29
N THR A 146 2.09 10.43 15.84
CA THR A 146 0.88 10.86 15.11
C THR A 146 0.05 11.78 15.99
N THR A 147 -0.98 12.42 15.46
CA THR A 147 -1.86 13.30 16.24
C THR A 147 -2.64 12.57 17.33
N THR A 148 -2.83 11.25 17.23
CA THR A 148 -3.47 10.41 18.27
C THR A 148 -2.48 9.59 19.09
N THR A 149 -1.20 9.65 18.78
CA THR A 149 -0.08 9.13 19.56
C THR A 149 1.01 10.19 19.66
N PRO A 150 0.72 11.36 20.26
CA PRO A 150 1.68 12.45 20.40
C PRO A 150 2.77 12.04 21.40
N VAL A 151 4.01 12.44 21.13
CA VAL A 151 5.15 12.11 22.01
C VAL A 151 4.92 12.66 23.41
N GLY A 152 4.65 13.96 23.53
CA GLY A 152 4.46 14.64 24.80
C GLY A 152 5.62 14.44 25.78
N LEU A 153 5.40 14.74 27.05
CA LEU A 153 6.40 14.55 28.12
C LEU A 153 6.60 13.05 28.48
N ASP A 154 5.56 12.24 28.28
CA ASP A 154 5.55 10.82 28.67
C ASP A 154 5.94 9.86 27.52
N LYS A 155 6.45 10.37 26.41
CA LYS A 155 6.80 9.59 25.21
C LYS A 155 5.67 8.61 24.80
N ASN A 156 4.48 9.13 24.56
CA ASN A 156 3.29 8.35 24.21
C ASN A 156 3.17 7.99 22.72
N PHE A 157 4.29 7.92 21.98
CA PHE A 157 4.31 7.44 20.60
C PHE A 157 3.73 6.03 20.47
N LYS A 158 3.50 5.56 19.27
CA LYS A 158 2.93 4.22 19.03
C LYS A 158 3.88 3.11 19.50
N LYS A 159 3.47 2.35 20.51
CA LYS A 159 4.26 1.25 21.12
C LYS A 159 3.95 -0.13 20.54
N GLN A 160 2.85 -0.28 19.78
CA GLN A 160 2.46 -1.55 19.14
C GLN A 160 3.16 -1.69 17.79
N GLN A 161 3.47 -2.93 17.43
CA GLN A 161 4.01 -3.24 16.13
C GLN A 161 3.00 -2.98 15.00
N LYS A 162 3.51 -2.79 13.79
CA LYS A 162 2.71 -2.61 12.58
C LYS A 162 1.91 -3.88 12.26
N LYS A 163 0.61 -3.73 11.99
CA LYS A 163 -0.21 -4.82 11.47
C LYS A 163 0.19 -5.11 10.01
N VAL A 164 0.58 -6.34 9.73
CA VAL A 164 1.01 -6.76 8.39
C VAL A 164 -0.15 -7.40 7.67
N VAL A 165 -0.92 -6.61 6.94
CA VAL A 165 -2.12 -7.08 6.24
C VAL A 165 -1.79 -8.10 5.16
N ALA A 166 -0.66 -7.96 4.48
CA ALA A 166 -0.22 -8.94 3.49
C ALA A 166 -0.02 -10.35 4.09
N ASP A 167 0.51 -10.45 5.33
CA ASP A 167 0.66 -11.75 6.01
C ASP A 167 -0.72 -12.34 6.37
N ILE A 168 -1.69 -11.51 6.77
CA ILE A 168 -3.07 -11.94 7.01
C ILE A 168 -3.70 -12.51 5.72
N MET A 169 -3.48 -11.85 4.58
CA MET A 169 -4.01 -12.30 3.30
C MET A 169 -3.37 -13.60 2.82
N MET A 170 -2.06 -13.77 3.03
CA MET A 170 -1.40 -15.05 2.76
C MET A 170 -1.96 -16.18 3.64
N ALA A 171 -2.12 -15.92 4.95
CA ALA A 171 -2.69 -16.90 5.89
C ALA A 171 -4.15 -17.28 5.55
N GLN A 172 -4.90 -16.37 4.91
CA GLN A 172 -6.26 -16.61 4.44
C GLN A 172 -6.31 -17.37 3.09
N GLY A 173 -5.17 -17.70 2.50
CA GLY A 173 -5.10 -18.46 1.26
C GLY A 173 -5.34 -17.64 -0.01
N VAL A 174 -5.16 -16.32 0.04
CA VAL A 174 -5.25 -15.47 -1.17
C VAL A 174 -4.18 -15.90 -2.17
N PRO A 175 -4.55 -16.26 -3.42
CA PRO A 175 -3.63 -16.89 -4.37
C PRO A 175 -2.50 -15.98 -4.85
N TYR A 176 -2.67 -14.65 -4.74
CA TYR A 176 -1.61 -13.69 -5.04
C TYR A 176 -1.54 -12.59 -3.99
N VAL A 177 -0.40 -12.48 -3.34
CA VAL A 177 -0.12 -11.41 -2.37
C VAL A 177 1.26 -10.82 -2.64
N ALA A 178 1.38 -9.51 -2.70
CA ALA A 178 2.67 -8.87 -2.88
C ALA A 178 2.80 -7.58 -2.07
N THR A 179 4.04 -7.24 -1.75
CA THR A 179 4.41 -5.91 -1.30
C THR A 179 5.18 -5.18 -2.40
N ALA A 180 4.97 -3.89 -2.53
CA ALA A 180 5.62 -3.05 -3.53
C ALA A 180 5.87 -1.64 -2.99
N THR A 181 6.64 -0.84 -3.70
CA THR A 181 6.83 0.57 -3.36
C THR A 181 7.04 1.42 -4.62
N ILE A 182 6.74 2.69 -4.50
CA ILE A 182 6.88 3.66 -5.60
C ILE A 182 8.33 3.92 -6.01
N ALA A 183 9.31 3.52 -5.19
CA ALA A 183 10.73 3.68 -5.49
C ALA A 183 11.27 2.66 -6.51
N TYR A 184 10.52 1.59 -6.79
CA TYR A 184 10.87 0.54 -7.76
C TYR A 184 9.68 0.31 -8.71
N PRO A 185 9.43 1.26 -9.65
CA PRO A 185 8.25 1.24 -10.51
C PRO A 185 8.17 0.00 -11.39
N GLU A 186 9.30 -0.50 -11.89
CA GLU A 186 9.34 -1.71 -12.71
C GLU A 186 8.91 -2.96 -11.92
N ASP A 187 9.34 -3.07 -10.65
CA ASP A 187 8.92 -4.16 -9.75
C ASP A 187 7.42 -4.09 -9.46
N LEU A 188 6.92 -2.89 -9.14
CA LEU A 188 5.49 -2.67 -8.90
C LEU A 188 4.65 -3.04 -10.13
N ILE A 189 5.01 -2.53 -11.31
CA ILE A 189 4.30 -2.80 -12.56
C ILE A 189 4.32 -4.30 -12.88
N ARG A 190 5.48 -4.94 -12.78
CA ARG A 190 5.65 -6.39 -13.00
C ARG A 190 4.75 -7.20 -12.07
N LYS A 191 4.69 -6.86 -10.77
CA LYS A 191 3.82 -7.52 -9.79
C LYS A 191 2.35 -7.38 -10.14
N VAL A 192 1.90 -6.20 -10.52
CA VAL A 192 0.51 -5.97 -10.95
C VAL A 192 0.20 -6.79 -12.22
N GLN A 193 1.11 -6.81 -13.20
CA GLN A 193 0.96 -7.60 -14.43
C GLN A 193 0.96 -9.11 -14.16
N ASN A 194 1.77 -9.60 -13.22
CA ASN A 194 1.75 -11.00 -12.79
C ASN A 194 0.43 -11.33 -12.09
N ALA A 195 -0.01 -10.49 -11.17
CA ALA A 195 -1.30 -10.62 -10.50
C ALA A 195 -2.47 -10.71 -11.48
N ARG A 196 -2.44 -9.94 -12.58
CA ARG A 196 -3.48 -9.95 -13.61
C ARG A 196 -3.66 -11.32 -14.28
N LYS A 197 -2.61 -12.14 -14.32
CA LYS A 197 -2.65 -13.50 -14.92
C LYS A 197 -3.30 -14.54 -13.99
N ILE A 198 -3.48 -14.22 -12.72
CA ILE A 198 -4.04 -15.11 -11.72
C ILE A 198 -5.56 -14.92 -11.68
N ASN A 199 -6.31 -16.01 -11.79
CA ASN A 199 -7.75 -15.97 -11.53
C ASN A 199 -8.01 -16.07 -10.02
N GLY A 200 -8.93 -15.24 -9.51
CA GLY A 200 -9.23 -15.17 -8.09
C GLY A 200 -8.80 -13.83 -7.46
N PRO A 201 -8.87 -13.70 -6.14
CA PRO A 201 -8.53 -12.46 -5.45
C PRO A 201 -7.02 -12.20 -5.42
N LYS A 202 -6.64 -10.93 -5.49
CA LYS A 202 -5.25 -10.48 -5.41
C LYS A 202 -5.14 -9.35 -4.42
N PHE A 203 -4.12 -9.39 -3.57
CA PHE A 203 -3.82 -8.33 -2.62
C PHE A 203 -2.41 -7.78 -2.87
N ILE A 204 -2.28 -6.46 -3.01
CA ILE A 204 -0.97 -5.80 -3.13
C ILE A 204 -0.92 -4.63 -2.16
N GLN A 205 0.07 -4.66 -1.25
CA GLN A 205 0.37 -3.56 -0.33
C GLN A 205 1.51 -2.72 -0.91
N ILE A 206 1.24 -1.45 -1.16
CA ILE A 206 2.20 -0.51 -1.76
C ILE A 206 2.59 0.54 -0.74
N LEU A 207 3.84 0.56 -0.30
CA LEU A 207 4.34 1.65 0.54
C LEU A 207 4.28 2.96 -0.25
N ALA A 208 3.56 3.91 0.32
CA ALA A 208 3.25 5.20 -0.29
C ALA A 208 3.59 6.36 0.68
N PRO A 209 4.88 6.71 0.86
CA PRO A 209 5.28 7.72 1.83
C PRO A 209 4.53 9.04 1.67
N CYS A 210 4.18 9.65 2.80
CA CYS A 210 3.42 10.90 2.87
C CYS A 210 4.31 12.03 3.41
N PRO A 211 4.77 12.98 2.59
CA PRO A 211 5.62 14.07 3.06
C PRO A 211 5.02 14.85 4.21
N THR A 212 3.73 15.14 4.13
CA THR A 212 2.98 15.89 5.15
C THR A 212 2.89 15.13 6.48
N GLY A 213 2.58 13.82 6.42
CA GLY A 213 2.38 13.03 7.65
C GLY A 213 3.66 12.46 8.25
N TRP A 214 4.73 12.34 7.46
CA TRP A 214 6.03 11.84 7.94
C TRP A 214 7.05 12.96 8.16
N TYR A 215 6.70 14.19 7.79
CA TYR A 215 7.49 15.41 7.98
C TYR A 215 8.89 15.33 7.34
N TYR A 216 8.91 15.16 6.02
CA TYR A 216 10.12 15.24 5.18
C TYR A 216 9.86 16.09 3.92
N PRO A 217 10.91 16.62 3.26
CA PRO A 217 10.76 17.43 2.06
C PRO A 217 10.14 16.63 0.89
N PRO A 218 9.12 17.16 0.17
CA PRO A 218 8.40 16.43 -0.88
C PRO A 218 9.25 15.79 -1.97
N GLU A 219 10.38 16.40 -2.32
CA GLU A 219 11.34 15.88 -3.30
C GLU A 219 12.06 14.59 -2.84
N LYS A 220 12.01 14.29 -1.53
CA LYS A 220 12.63 13.10 -0.93
C LYS A 220 11.75 11.85 -0.94
N THR A 221 10.52 11.92 -1.42
CA THR A 221 9.56 10.81 -1.35
C THR A 221 10.11 9.49 -1.91
N VAL A 222 10.76 9.53 -3.08
CA VAL A 222 11.35 8.32 -3.70
C VAL A 222 12.55 7.81 -2.89
N GLU A 223 13.37 8.72 -2.35
CA GLU A 223 14.52 8.38 -1.51
C GLU A 223 14.06 7.72 -0.20
N VAL A 224 13.11 8.32 0.52
CA VAL A 224 12.52 7.76 1.76
C VAL A 224 11.90 6.38 1.50
N SER A 225 11.20 6.23 0.38
CA SER A 225 10.62 4.96 -0.04
C SER A 225 11.70 3.89 -0.31
N ARG A 226 12.83 4.27 -0.89
CA ARG A 226 13.96 3.38 -1.14
C ARG A 226 14.66 2.98 0.15
N LEU A 227 14.87 3.92 1.07
CA LEU A 227 15.44 3.66 2.39
C LEU A 227 14.59 2.67 3.20
N ALA A 228 13.26 2.74 3.10
CA ALA A 228 12.37 1.76 3.76
C ALA A 228 12.64 0.32 3.31
N VAL A 229 12.94 0.11 2.02
CA VAL A 229 13.30 -1.22 1.48
C VAL A 229 14.71 -1.61 1.89
N GLN A 230 15.66 -0.70 1.77
CA GLN A 230 17.07 -0.93 2.08
C GLN A 230 17.30 -1.25 3.56
N SER A 231 16.54 -0.62 4.46
CA SER A 231 16.55 -0.89 5.90
C SER A 231 15.72 -2.12 6.32
N ARG A 232 15.02 -2.77 5.37
CA ARG A 232 14.07 -3.87 5.63
C ARG A 232 12.86 -3.48 6.48
N MET A 233 12.66 -2.19 6.75
CA MET A 233 11.42 -1.70 7.38
C MET A 233 10.17 -2.03 6.55
N PHE A 234 10.34 -2.07 5.22
CA PHE A 234 9.32 -2.50 4.28
C PHE A 234 9.89 -3.52 3.29
N PRO A 235 9.92 -4.81 3.65
CA PRO A 235 10.41 -5.87 2.76
C PRO A 235 9.56 -6.01 1.49
N LEU A 236 10.20 -6.20 0.35
CA LEU A 236 9.54 -6.50 -0.91
C LEU A 236 9.49 -8.00 -1.14
N TYR A 237 8.29 -8.54 -1.34
CA TYR A 237 8.09 -9.95 -1.67
C TYR A 237 6.88 -10.16 -2.58
N GLU A 238 6.79 -11.34 -3.12
CA GLU A 238 5.70 -11.80 -3.98
C GLU A 238 5.36 -13.25 -3.58
N TYR A 239 4.11 -13.49 -3.21
CA TYR A 239 3.54 -14.82 -3.02
C TYR A 239 2.57 -15.09 -4.16
N SER A 240 2.78 -16.16 -4.89
CA SER A 240 1.96 -16.54 -6.03
C SER A 240 1.73 -18.04 -6.03
N MET A 241 0.48 -18.46 -5.87
CA MET A 241 0.06 -19.87 -5.98
C MET A 241 0.95 -20.84 -5.17
N GLY A 242 1.23 -20.51 -3.91
CA GLY A 242 2.06 -21.32 -3.02
C GLY A 242 3.56 -21.00 -3.04
N THR A 243 4.04 -20.25 -4.01
CA THR A 243 5.47 -19.90 -4.10
C THR A 243 5.73 -18.52 -3.52
N PHE A 244 6.58 -18.43 -2.51
CA PHE A 244 7.03 -17.18 -1.89
C PHE A 244 8.41 -16.78 -2.44
N ARG A 245 8.58 -15.52 -2.79
CA ARG A 245 9.86 -14.94 -3.28
C ARG A 245 10.15 -13.63 -2.57
N LEU A 246 11.28 -13.56 -1.90
CA LEU A 246 11.76 -12.38 -1.19
C LEU A 246 12.76 -11.59 -2.05
N THR A 247 12.53 -10.29 -2.22
CA THR A 247 13.50 -9.41 -2.87
C THR A 247 14.52 -8.90 -1.85
N ARG A 248 15.79 -9.22 -2.06
CA ARG A 248 16.88 -8.75 -1.19
C ARG A 248 17.34 -7.36 -1.62
N PRO A 249 17.47 -6.40 -0.69
CA PRO A 249 17.98 -5.09 -1.02
C PRO A 249 19.46 -5.17 -1.46
N SER A 250 19.79 -4.50 -2.56
CA SER A 250 21.15 -4.49 -3.11
C SER A 250 22.15 -3.67 -2.27
N LYS A 251 21.62 -2.70 -1.51
CA LYS A 251 22.40 -1.82 -0.62
C LYS A 251 21.70 -1.73 0.72
N PRO A 252 21.91 -2.68 1.63
CA PRO A 252 21.28 -2.62 2.94
C PRO A 252 21.80 -1.43 3.75
N VAL A 253 20.90 -0.79 4.49
CA VAL A 253 21.18 0.27 5.44
C VAL A 253 20.57 -0.08 6.79
N THR A 254 20.93 0.66 7.84
CA THR A 254 20.35 0.49 9.18
C THR A 254 18.94 1.09 9.26
N VAL A 255 18.14 0.61 10.21
CA VAL A 255 16.85 1.25 10.54
C VAL A 255 17.05 2.71 10.94
N LYS A 256 18.17 3.01 11.64
CA LYS A 256 18.52 4.38 12.05
C LYS A 256 18.59 5.34 10.86
N GLU A 257 19.22 4.93 9.76
CA GLU A 257 19.28 5.77 8.54
C GLU A 257 17.90 6.07 7.94
N TYR A 258 17.02 5.07 7.94
CA TYR A 258 15.65 5.25 7.47
C TYR A 258 14.84 6.20 8.36
N ILE A 259 14.84 6.00 9.68
CA ILE A 259 14.03 6.83 10.58
C ILE A 259 14.52 8.26 10.67
N GLN A 260 15.84 8.50 10.52
CA GLN A 260 16.43 9.83 10.48
C GLN A 260 16.04 10.65 9.24
N SER A 261 15.55 10.00 8.18
CA SER A 261 15.05 10.69 6.98
C SER A 261 13.70 11.38 7.18
N GLN A 262 13.03 11.22 8.33
CA GLN A 262 11.67 11.68 8.60
C GLN A 262 11.49 12.06 10.07
N LYS A 263 10.83 13.22 10.31
CA LYS A 263 10.78 13.80 11.67
C LYS A 263 9.82 13.08 12.63
N ARG A 264 8.87 12.25 12.14
CA ARG A 264 7.94 11.50 13.00
C ARG A 264 8.62 10.50 13.96
N PHE A 265 9.93 10.31 13.83
CA PHE A 265 10.77 9.48 14.70
C PHE A 265 11.86 10.26 15.44
N SER A 266 11.88 11.58 15.32
CA SER A 266 12.97 12.42 15.84
C SER A 266 13.16 12.37 17.36
N HIS A 267 12.17 11.87 18.08
CA HIS A 267 12.16 11.71 19.54
C HIS A 267 12.75 10.38 20.03
N MET A 268 13.00 9.43 19.12
CA MET A 268 13.49 8.11 19.48
C MET A 268 14.93 8.16 19.98
N ASP A 269 15.19 7.55 21.13
CA ASP A 269 16.52 7.35 21.65
C ASP A 269 17.17 6.05 21.13
N GLU A 270 18.41 5.81 21.47
CA GLU A 270 19.19 4.66 20.97
C GLU A 270 18.59 3.30 21.41
N ASP A 271 17.95 3.21 22.59
CA ASP A 271 17.31 1.99 23.04
C ASP A 271 16.04 1.69 22.22
N GLU A 272 15.23 2.69 21.96
CA GLU A 272 14.02 2.58 21.13
C GLU A 272 14.40 2.22 19.67
N ILE A 273 15.47 2.79 19.16
CA ILE A 273 16.01 2.45 17.82
C ILE A 273 16.51 1.00 17.78
N ARG A 274 17.18 0.55 18.84
CA ARG A 274 17.64 -0.84 18.95
C ARG A 274 16.45 -1.82 18.97
N ILE A 275 15.41 -1.53 19.74
CA ILE A 275 14.19 -2.35 19.77
C ILE A 275 13.56 -2.47 18.38
N LEU A 276 13.49 -1.35 17.65
CA LEU A 276 12.96 -1.35 16.28
C LEU A 276 13.84 -2.15 15.31
N GLN A 277 15.18 -2.03 15.44
CA GLN A 277 16.11 -2.81 14.61
C GLN A 277 15.97 -4.32 14.87
N GLU A 278 15.92 -4.76 16.13
CA GLU A 278 15.73 -6.16 16.51
C GLU A 278 14.42 -6.74 15.95
N GLU A 279 13.34 -5.96 15.94
CA GLU A 279 12.06 -6.37 15.37
C GLU A 279 12.13 -6.53 13.85
N VAL A 280 12.78 -5.59 13.17
CA VAL A 280 12.99 -5.64 11.72
C VAL A 280 13.84 -6.86 11.35
N ASP A 281 14.91 -7.15 12.08
CA ASP A 281 15.76 -8.30 11.82
C ASP A 281 15.02 -9.62 12.06
N ARG A 282 14.26 -9.74 13.15
CA ARG A 282 13.42 -10.91 13.44
C ARG A 282 12.41 -11.17 12.33
N ARG A 283 11.74 -10.11 11.86
CA ARG A 283 10.80 -10.22 10.75
C ARG A 283 11.50 -10.64 9.46
N TRP A 284 12.66 -10.09 9.18
CA TRP A 284 13.45 -10.46 8.00
C TRP A 284 13.84 -11.93 8.00
N GLU A 285 14.31 -12.46 9.13
CA GLU A 285 14.62 -13.88 9.31
C GLU A 285 13.38 -14.78 9.06
N SER A 286 12.23 -14.40 9.60
CA SER A 286 10.98 -15.13 9.33
C SER A 286 10.60 -15.15 7.84
N LEU A 287 10.85 -14.06 7.11
CA LEU A 287 10.61 -14.02 5.66
C LEU A 287 11.61 -14.88 4.88
N LEU A 288 12.87 -14.96 5.33
CA LEU A 288 13.87 -15.85 4.75
C LEU A 288 13.51 -17.33 4.97
N GLU A 289 12.90 -17.66 6.11
CA GLU A 289 12.41 -19.02 6.38
C GLU A 289 11.22 -19.38 5.48
N LYS A 290 10.27 -18.46 5.30
CA LYS A 290 9.14 -18.67 4.39
C LYS A 290 9.56 -18.93 2.93
N GLU A 291 10.71 -18.40 2.49
CA GLU A 291 11.22 -18.62 1.13
C GLU A 291 11.82 -20.00 0.93
N LYS A 292 12.14 -20.72 2.01
CA LYS A 292 12.71 -22.09 1.95
C LYS A 292 11.65 -23.18 1.78
N HIS A 293 10.42 -22.85 2.07
CA HIS A 293 9.26 -23.76 2.04
C HIS A 293 8.27 -23.37 0.94
#